data_594a83e8db2b587c722af45b72d38691
#
_entry.id   594a83e8db2b587c722af45b72d38691
#
_cell.length_a   1.000
_cell.length_b   1.000
_cell.length_c   1.000
_cell.angle_alpha   90.00
_cell.angle_beta   90.00
_cell.angle_gamma   90.00
#
_symmetry.space_group_name_H-M   'P 1'
#
loop_
_entity.id
_entity.type
_entity.pdbx_description
1 polymer ?
#
loop_
_entity_poly.entity_id
_entity_poly.type
_entity_poly.pdbx_seq_one_letter_code
_entity_poly.pdbx_strand_id
1 'polypeptide(L)'
;MGDDAQEKTHMNENGTPVQLIVGKTVLPAVLNDSKPARALLDKLPCTVKLQRYEHDYCGVMSVPLPYDRSELRSGWTNGDIAFAVDGNYFAILYKDEEISQQYDGMVTMGALACAPSTMGTLDASISVRIELA
;
A
#
# COMPACT_ATOMS: atom_id res chain seq x y z
N MET A 1 6.28 -12.29 -24.51
CA MET A 1 5.85 -11.71 -23.24
C MET A 1 4.91 -10.56 -23.51
N GLY A 2 3.73 -10.57 -22.92
CA GLY A 2 2.78 -9.48 -23.12
C GLY A 2 3.18 -8.22 -22.36
N ASP A 3 2.70 -7.08 -22.82
CA ASP A 3 3.05 -5.81 -22.20
C ASP A 3 2.60 -5.73 -20.75
N ASP A 4 1.41 -6.27 -20.43
CA ASP A 4 0.92 -6.28 -19.05
C ASP A 4 1.84 -7.07 -18.14
N ALA A 5 2.32 -8.22 -18.61
CA ALA A 5 3.26 -9.02 -17.85
C ALA A 5 4.59 -8.28 -17.70
N GLN A 6 4.99 -7.54 -18.72
CA GLN A 6 6.21 -6.74 -18.64
C GLN A 6 6.07 -5.59 -17.66
N GLU A 7 4.92 -4.93 -17.63
CA GLU A 7 4.69 -3.85 -16.68
C GLU A 7 4.75 -4.37 -15.25
N LYS A 8 4.12 -5.49 -14.97
CA LYS A 8 4.19 -6.11 -13.67
C LYS A 8 5.61 -6.54 -13.33
N THR A 9 6.29 -7.11 -14.31
CA THR A 9 7.67 -7.53 -14.13
C THR A 9 8.56 -6.31 -13.88
N HIS A 10 8.34 -5.23 -14.64
CA HIS A 10 9.09 -4.01 -14.48
C HIS A 10 8.88 -3.42 -13.08
N MET A 11 7.64 -3.39 -12.60
CA MET A 11 7.34 -2.95 -11.25
C MET A 11 8.04 -3.82 -10.22
N ASN A 12 8.03 -5.14 -10.44
CA ASN A 12 8.70 -6.09 -9.55
C ASN A 12 10.22 -5.96 -9.62
N GLU A 13 10.77 -5.63 -10.79
CA GLU A 13 12.20 -5.41 -10.92
C GLU A 13 12.66 -4.20 -10.13
N ASN A 14 11.84 -3.15 -10.08
CA ASN A 14 12.16 -1.92 -9.38
C ASN A 14 11.57 -1.87 -7.99
N GLY A 15 10.79 -2.87 -7.63
CA GLY A 15 10.12 -2.94 -6.35
C GLY A 15 10.79 -3.93 -5.41
N THR A 16 10.45 -3.82 -4.16
CA THR A 16 10.95 -4.69 -3.12
C THR A 16 9.81 -5.56 -2.61
N PRO A 17 9.91 -6.89 -2.74
CA PRO A 17 8.90 -7.78 -2.18
C PRO A 17 8.85 -7.69 -0.67
N VAL A 18 7.63 -7.60 -0.15
CA VAL A 18 7.38 -7.57 1.30
C VAL A 18 6.21 -8.51 1.61
N GLN A 19 6.02 -8.79 2.88
CA GLN A 19 4.88 -9.56 3.38
C GLN A 19 4.11 -8.68 4.34
N LEU A 20 2.79 -8.68 4.18
CA LEU A 20 1.87 -8.06 5.12
C LEU A 20 1.23 -9.18 5.91
N ILE A 21 1.52 -9.24 7.20
CA ILE A 21 1.10 -10.35 8.04
C ILE A 21 -0.01 -9.89 8.97
N VAL A 22 -1.19 -10.49 8.82
CA VAL A 22 -2.38 -10.20 9.62
C VAL A 22 -2.80 -11.49 10.30
N GLY A 23 -2.39 -11.67 11.56
CA GLY A 23 -2.62 -12.93 12.26
C GLY A 23 -1.94 -14.08 11.51
N LYS A 24 -2.73 -15.02 11.04
CA LYS A 24 -2.23 -16.19 10.28
C LYS A 24 -2.24 -15.95 8.77
N THR A 25 -2.76 -14.81 8.32
CA THR A 25 -2.86 -14.50 6.90
C THR A 25 -1.63 -13.73 6.47
N VAL A 26 -0.99 -14.21 5.41
CA VAL A 26 0.18 -13.56 4.82
C VAL A 26 -0.22 -13.05 3.44
N LEU A 27 -0.11 -11.74 3.25
CA LEU A 27 -0.43 -11.09 1.99
C LEU A 27 0.87 -10.65 1.32
N PRO A 28 1.18 -11.17 0.13
CA PRO A 28 2.37 -10.69 -0.59
C PRO A 28 2.10 -9.31 -1.16
N ALA A 29 3.13 -8.49 -1.20
CA ALA A 29 3.06 -7.15 -1.74
C ALA A 29 4.42 -6.72 -2.26
N VAL A 30 4.44 -5.64 -3.01
CA VAL A 30 5.67 -5.06 -3.55
C VAL A 30 5.64 -3.57 -3.25
N LEU A 31 6.71 -3.06 -2.65
CA LEU A 31 6.89 -1.62 -2.46
C LEU A 31 7.75 -1.06 -3.56
N ASN A 32 7.40 0.13 -4.04
CA ASN A 32 8.13 0.79 -5.11
C ASN A 32 9.30 1.61 -4.55
N ASP A 33 9.91 2.45 -5.38
CA ASP A 33 11.04 3.28 -4.99
C ASP A 33 10.65 4.73 -4.70
N SER A 34 9.37 4.99 -4.43
CA SER A 34 8.94 6.32 -3.99
C SER A 34 9.62 6.68 -2.67
N LYS A 35 9.70 7.97 -2.40
CA LYS A 35 10.38 8.44 -1.22
C LYS A 35 9.78 7.88 0.08
N PRO A 36 8.45 7.89 0.26
CA PRO A 36 7.88 7.28 1.47
C PRO A 36 8.07 5.76 1.52
N ALA A 37 8.05 5.08 0.37
CA ALA A 37 8.26 3.62 0.35
C ALA A 37 9.67 3.26 0.78
N ARG A 38 10.67 4.01 0.30
CA ARG A 38 12.05 3.76 0.72
C ARG A 38 12.25 4.02 2.20
N ALA A 39 11.62 5.07 2.73
CA ALA A 39 11.69 5.34 4.16
C ALA A 39 11.00 4.25 4.98
N LEU A 40 9.89 3.73 4.49
CA LEU A 40 9.20 2.62 5.15
C LEU A 40 10.08 1.37 5.16
N LEU A 41 10.71 1.06 4.04
CA LEU A 41 11.61 -0.11 3.94
C LEU A 41 12.71 -0.06 5.00
N ASP A 42 13.23 1.12 5.28
CA ASP A 42 14.29 1.28 6.30
C ASP A 42 13.78 0.98 7.72
N LYS A 43 12.47 0.98 7.92
CA LYS A 43 11.87 0.75 9.23
C LYS A 43 11.38 -0.68 9.45
N LEU A 44 11.49 -1.53 8.43
CA LEU A 44 10.98 -2.90 8.52
C LEU A 44 11.88 -3.77 9.42
N PRO A 45 11.31 -4.68 10.19
CA PRO A 45 9.87 -4.93 10.30
C PRO A 45 9.18 -3.88 11.16
N CYS A 46 7.95 -3.58 10.83
CA CYS A 46 7.15 -2.67 11.62
C CYS A 46 5.69 -3.12 11.61
N THR A 47 4.91 -2.59 12.54
CA THR A 47 3.49 -2.94 12.66
C THR A 47 2.66 -1.67 12.60
N VAL A 48 1.60 -1.71 11.80
CA VAL A 48 0.64 -0.62 11.68
C VAL A 48 -0.74 -1.16 11.98
N LYS A 49 -1.50 -0.44 12.80
CA LYS A 49 -2.87 -0.80 13.09
C LYS A 49 -3.76 -0.11 12.07
N LEU A 50 -4.59 -0.89 11.38
CA LEU A 50 -5.47 -0.39 10.34
C LEU A 50 -6.92 -0.69 10.68
N GLN A 51 -7.80 0.18 10.20
CA GLN A 51 -9.24 -0.04 10.27
C GLN A 51 -9.83 0.05 8.89
N ARG A 52 -10.88 -0.74 8.66
CA ARG A 52 -11.59 -0.76 7.39
C ARG A 52 -12.52 0.44 7.29
N TYR A 53 -12.42 1.13 6.17
CA TYR A 53 -13.32 2.22 5.80
C TYR A 53 -14.01 1.86 4.48
N GLU A 54 -14.66 2.83 3.87
CA GLU A 54 -15.49 2.59 2.69
C GLU A 54 -14.72 1.99 1.52
N HIS A 55 -13.48 2.47 1.30
CA HIS A 55 -12.68 2.07 0.13
C HIS A 55 -11.38 1.38 0.51
N ASP A 56 -10.98 1.44 1.75
CA ASP A 56 -9.64 1.06 2.17
C ASP A 56 -9.56 0.56 3.59
N TYR A 57 -8.37 0.06 3.92
CA TYR A 57 -7.91 -0.04 5.30
C TYR A 57 -6.85 1.03 5.49
N CYS A 58 -6.96 1.84 6.52
CA CYS A 58 -5.91 2.81 6.81
C CYS A 58 -5.70 2.99 8.30
N GLY A 59 -4.53 3.52 8.63
CA GLY A 59 -4.17 3.83 10.00
C GLY A 59 -2.97 4.77 10.03
N VAL A 60 -2.85 5.48 11.14
CA VAL A 60 -1.79 6.47 11.31
C VAL A 60 -0.45 5.78 11.53
N MET A 61 0.56 6.19 10.79
CA MET A 61 1.94 5.73 11.01
C MET A 61 2.47 6.35 12.30
N SER A 62 3.29 5.59 13.01
CA SER A 62 3.89 6.07 14.26
C SER A 62 4.89 7.20 14.04
N VAL A 63 5.49 7.26 12.86
CA VAL A 63 6.39 8.35 12.47
C VAL A 63 6.00 8.84 11.09
N PRO A 64 6.15 10.14 10.80
CA PRO A 64 5.85 10.65 9.47
C PRO A 64 6.85 10.11 8.45
N LEU A 65 6.37 9.86 7.24
CA LEU A 65 7.23 9.45 6.13
C LEU A 65 7.51 10.69 5.27
N PRO A 66 8.74 10.80 4.76
CA PRO A 66 9.04 11.87 3.82
C PRO A 66 8.41 11.60 2.46
N TYR A 67 8.14 12.66 1.71
CA TYR A 67 7.65 12.54 0.34
C TYR A 67 8.02 13.79 -0.45
N ASP A 68 8.01 13.67 -1.78
CA ASP A 68 8.14 14.81 -2.67
C ASP A 68 6.76 15.19 -3.21
N ARG A 69 6.50 16.47 -3.35
CA ARG A 69 5.21 16.94 -3.89
C ARG A 69 4.95 16.41 -5.30
N SER A 70 6.01 16.19 -6.06
CA SER A 70 5.90 15.61 -7.40
C SER A 70 5.36 14.19 -7.40
N GLU A 71 5.39 13.50 -6.26
CA GLU A 71 4.90 12.14 -6.13
C GLU A 71 3.40 12.08 -5.78
N LEU A 72 2.80 13.21 -5.43
CA LEU A 72 1.38 13.25 -5.05
C LEU A 72 0.50 12.92 -6.25
N ARG A 73 -0.52 12.12 -6.02
CA ARG A 73 -1.43 11.65 -7.05
C ARG A 73 -2.87 11.69 -6.57
N SER A 74 -3.77 11.73 -7.54
CA SER A 74 -5.20 11.53 -7.31
C SER A 74 -5.58 10.12 -7.75
N GLY A 75 -6.51 9.51 -7.02
CA GLY A 75 -7.01 8.19 -7.38
C GLY A 75 -6.09 7.05 -7.01
N TRP A 76 -6.57 5.85 -7.24
CA TRP A 76 -5.82 4.62 -6.99
C TRP A 76 -6.27 3.52 -7.95
N THR A 77 -5.46 2.46 -8.02
CA THR A 77 -5.82 1.18 -8.60
C THR A 77 -6.10 0.23 -7.45
N ASN A 78 -7.13 -0.60 -7.57
CA ASN A 78 -7.47 -1.55 -6.50
C ASN A 78 -6.27 -2.42 -6.16
N GLY A 79 -5.91 -2.44 -4.89
CA GLY A 79 -4.73 -3.13 -4.38
C GLY A 79 -3.56 -2.21 -4.09
N ASP A 80 -3.65 -0.93 -4.42
CA ASP A 80 -2.58 0.02 -4.15
C ASP A 80 -2.32 0.16 -2.66
N ILE A 81 -1.05 0.29 -2.33
CA ILE A 81 -0.59 0.68 -1.00
C ILE A 81 -0.11 2.12 -1.13
N ALA A 82 -0.66 3.00 -0.30
CA ALA A 82 -0.41 4.43 -0.43
C ALA A 82 -0.12 5.07 0.92
N PHE A 83 0.56 6.21 0.85
CA PHE A 83 0.76 7.11 1.97
C PHE A 83 -0.10 8.35 1.75
N ALA A 84 -1.10 8.53 2.60
CA ALA A 84 -1.94 9.72 2.56
C ALA A 84 -1.26 10.77 3.44
N VAL A 85 -0.73 11.81 2.79
CA VAL A 85 0.19 12.73 3.46
C VAL A 85 -0.51 13.58 4.52
N ASP A 86 -1.76 13.94 4.31
CA ASP A 86 -2.55 14.62 5.32
C ASP A 86 -2.98 13.62 6.38
N GLY A 87 -2.43 13.75 7.58
CA GLY A 87 -2.73 12.82 8.66
C GLY A 87 -1.77 11.66 8.78
N ASN A 88 -0.83 11.51 7.86
CA ASN A 88 0.24 10.51 7.95
C ASN A 88 -0.31 9.08 7.96
N TYR A 89 -1.21 8.77 7.02
CA TYR A 89 -1.88 7.47 6.97
C TYR A 89 -1.18 6.49 6.04
N PHE A 90 -1.02 5.26 6.52
CA PHE A 90 -0.74 4.10 5.68
C PHE A 90 -2.08 3.54 5.22
N ALA A 91 -2.26 3.34 3.92
CA ALA A 91 -3.54 2.91 3.37
C ALA A 91 -3.37 1.77 2.38
N ILE A 92 -4.30 0.82 2.42
CA ILE A 92 -4.44 -0.23 1.41
C ILE A 92 -5.81 -0.03 0.76
N LEU A 93 -5.79 0.48 -0.47
CA LEU A 93 -7.00 0.85 -1.20
C LEU A 93 -7.41 -0.34 -2.05
N TYR A 94 -8.40 -1.09 -1.60
CA TYR A 94 -8.66 -2.41 -2.17
C TYR A 94 -9.87 -2.47 -3.07
N LYS A 95 -10.65 -1.37 -3.19
CA LYS A 95 -11.82 -1.36 -4.08
C LYS A 95 -12.17 0.07 -4.51
N ASP A 96 -13.15 0.17 -5.42
CA ASP A 96 -13.76 1.44 -5.86
C ASP A 96 -12.81 2.35 -6.63
N GLU A 97 -11.87 1.78 -7.37
CA GLU A 97 -10.95 2.59 -8.17
C GLU A 97 -11.67 3.47 -9.20
N GLU A 98 -12.84 3.06 -9.64
CA GLU A 98 -13.61 3.78 -10.67
C GLU A 98 -14.09 5.16 -10.21
N ILE A 99 -14.20 5.39 -8.90
CA ILE A 99 -14.58 6.70 -8.36
C ILE A 99 -13.42 7.39 -7.67
N SER A 100 -12.22 6.85 -7.77
CA SER A 100 -11.09 7.27 -6.92
C SER A 100 -10.49 8.62 -7.30
N GLN A 101 -10.73 9.11 -8.52
CA GLN A 101 -10.11 10.36 -8.98
C GLN A 101 -10.53 11.59 -8.19
N GLN A 102 -11.62 11.53 -7.46
CA GLN A 102 -12.05 12.63 -6.61
C GLN A 102 -11.22 12.76 -5.32
N TYR A 103 -10.38 11.78 -5.04
CA TYR A 103 -9.52 11.78 -3.84
C TYR A 103 -8.08 12.04 -4.26
N ASP A 104 -7.41 12.93 -3.53
CA ASP A 104 -6.03 13.30 -3.83
C ASP A 104 -5.16 13.24 -2.57
N GLY A 105 -3.93 13.74 -2.67
CA GLY A 105 -3.05 13.84 -1.50
C GLY A 105 -2.39 12.52 -1.12
N MET A 106 -2.22 11.60 -2.05
CA MET A 106 -1.61 10.30 -1.79
C MET A 106 -0.35 10.10 -2.62
N VAL A 107 0.60 9.37 -2.06
CA VAL A 107 1.75 8.86 -2.78
C VAL A 107 1.61 7.34 -2.84
N THR A 108 1.63 6.77 -4.04
CA THR A 108 1.59 5.32 -4.19
C THR A 108 2.91 4.72 -3.78
N MET A 109 2.90 3.86 -2.78
CA MET A 109 4.09 3.20 -2.25
C MET A 109 4.29 1.80 -2.79
N GLY A 110 3.28 1.21 -3.40
CA GLY A 110 3.35 -0.14 -3.90
C GLY A 110 1.97 -0.71 -4.15
N ALA A 111 1.89 -2.03 -4.16
CA ALA A 111 0.64 -2.73 -4.41
C ALA A 111 0.65 -4.13 -3.82
N LEU A 112 -0.54 -4.63 -3.52
CA LEU A 112 -0.71 -6.05 -3.17
C LEU A 112 -0.33 -6.91 -4.38
N ALA A 113 0.31 -8.03 -4.12
CA ALA A 113 0.61 -9.04 -5.14
C ALA A 113 -0.36 -10.22 -5.02
N CYS A 114 -1.55 -9.97 -4.53
CA CYS A 114 -2.66 -10.92 -4.45
C CYS A 114 -3.94 -10.21 -4.83
N ALA A 115 -5.03 -10.94 -4.93
CA ALA A 115 -6.32 -10.35 -5.29
C ALA A 115 -6.72 -9.29 -4.25
N PRO A 116 -7.02 -8.05 -4.67
CA PRO A 116 -7.39 -7.00 -3.71
C PRO A 116 -8.61 -7.37 -2.86
N SER A 117 -9.52 -8.16 -3.40
CA SER A 117 -10.72 -8.61 -2.67
C SER A 117 -10.39 -9.41 -1.41
N THR A 118 -9.17 -9.94 -1.32
CA THR A 118 -8.73 -10.65 -0.11
C THR A 118 -8.84 -9.76 1.12
N MET A 119 -8.63 -8.46 0.96
CA MET A 119 -8.75 -7.52 2.08
C MET A 119 -10.15 -7.52 2.68
N GLY A 120 -11.17 -7.70 1.86
CA GLY A 120 -12.55 -7.72 2.32
C GLY A 120 -12.90 -8.92 3.20
N THR A 121 -12.05 -9.92 3.27
CA THR A 121 -12.26 -11.11 4.12
C THR A 121 -11.67 -10.95 5.52
N LEU A 122 -10.92 -9.87 5.75
CA LEU A 122 -10.26 -9.63 7.03
C LEU A 122 -11.20 -8.90 7.99
N ASP A 123 -10.84 -8.91 9.28
CA ASP A 123 -11.60 -8.18 10.29
C ASP A 123 -11.55 -6.68 10.03
N ALA A 124 -12.52 -5.96 10.59
CA ALA A 124 -12.62 -4.52 10.41
C ALA A 124 -11.45 -3.76 11.05
N SER A 125 -10.87 -4.31 12.11
CA SER A 125 -9.69 -3.76 12.76
C SER A 125 -8.60 -4.81 12.73
N ILE A 126 -7.44 -4.46 12.19
CA ILE A 126 -6.33 -5.40 12.03
C ILE A 126 -5.02 -4.76 12.44
N SER A 127 -4.09 -5.58 12.89
CA SER A 127 -2.69 -5.20 13.03
C SER A 127 -1.93 -5.84 11.88
N VAL A 128 -1.20 -5.04 11.14
CA VAL A 128 -0.44 -5.51 9.99
C VAL A 128 1.04 -5.39 10.32
N ARG A 129 1.72 -6.53 10.36
CA ARG A 129 3.16 -6.54 10.45
C ARG A 129 3.72 -6.57 9.05
N ILE A 130 4.58 -5.62 8.74
CA ILE A 130 5.22 -5.50 7.43
C ILE A 130 6.67 -5.92 7.58
N GLU A 131 7.10 -6.86 6.75
CA GLU A 131 8.50 -7.30 6.76
C GLU A 131 8.92 -7.67 5.35
N LEU A 132 10.24 -7.74 5.14
CA LEU A 132 10.79 -8.17 3.86
C LEU A 132 10.37 -9.62 3.59
N ALA A 133 10.08 -9.88 2.34
CA ALA A 133 9.70 -11.23 1.92
C ALA A 133 10.92 -12.17 1.92
#